data_8ca455bce7ca3f1873ddc6b345c71c73
#
_entry.id   8ca455bce7ca3f1873ddc6b345c71c73
#
_cell.length_a   1.000
_cell.length_b   1.000
_cell.length_c   1.000
_cell.angle_alpha   90.00
_cell.angle_beta   90.00
_cell.angle_gamma   90.00
#
_symmetry.space_group_name_H-M   'P 1'
#
loop_
_entity.id
_entity.type
_entity.pdbx_description
1 polymer ?
#
loop_
_entity_poly.entity_id
_entity_poly.type
_entity_poly.pdbx_seq_one_letter_code
_entity_poly.pdbx_strand_id
1 'polypeptide(L)'
;MKTSVFFGTLAAAGLAAGVAAAGTLDDVKAKGFLQCGVSTGVAGFAFTDASGEWDGFDIAVCRAVAAAVFGDAKAVKFTPTTGKTRFTALASGEIDMLARNTTWTFSRDADLKFTFVGVNYYDGQGFMVPKALGVSSATELDGATICIQTGTTTELNLADYFRANNMKYEPVPIETNAESQSKYLAGACDVYTTDASGLAATRSTFEAPGDHVLLPEIISKEPLGPLVRHGDDEWGDIVRWTLNALIIAEEKGITAANVGDLAAAAGGDPEINRLLGTEGEYSSMIGLDAKWAVNAIAAGGNFGEIFEKHIGVNTAIGLARGLNAQWTQGGLIYSPPFR
;
A
#
# COMPACT_ATOMS: atom_id res chain seq x y z
N MET A 1 -11.82 -12.06 -83.49
CA MET A 1 -12.37 -11.27 -82.42
C MET A 1 -12.33 -12.09 -81.15
N LYS A 2 -11.40 -11.77 -80.22
CA LYS A 2 -11.28 -12.45 -78.92
C LYS A 2 -11.61 -11.39 -77.86
N THR A 3 -12.72 -11.59 -77.18
CA THR A 3 -13.21 -10.70 -76.05
C THR A 3 -12.63 -11.20 -74.74
N SER A 4 -11.75 -10.40 -74.11
CA SER A 4 -11.22 -10.67 -72.83
C SER A 4 -12.12 -10.02 -71.80
N VAL A 5 -12.67 -10.82 -70.88
CA VAL A 5 -13.44 -10.37 -69.70
C VAL A 5 -12.48 -10.19 -68.50
N PHE A 6 -12.35 -9.00 -68.04
CA PHE A 6 -11.63 -8.68 -66.81
C PHE A 6 -12.54 -8.88 -65.59
N PHE A 7 -12.21 -9.82 -64.69
CA PHE A 7 -12.84 -9.95 -63.40
C PHE A 7 -12.04 -9.06 -62.38
N GLY A 8 -12.68 -8.00 -61.96
CA GLY A 8 -12.15 -7.18 -60.86
C GLY A 8 -12.50 -7.79 -59.50
N THR A 9 -11.50 -8.23 -58.75
CA THR A 9 -11.64 -8.64 -57.35
C THR A 9 -11.69 -7.41 -56.46
N LEU A 10 -12.86 -7.11 -55.87
CA LEU A 10 -12.98 -6.16 -54.77
C LEU A 10 -12.39 -6.82 -53.50
N ALA A 11 -11.26 -6.30 -53.01
CA ALA A 11 -10.73 -6.62 -51.68
C ALA A 11 -11.51 -5.80 -50.65
N ALA A 12 -12.36 -6.45 -49.89
CA ALA A 12 -12.99 -5.86 -48.71
C ALA A 12 -11.94 -5.78 -47.60
N ALA A 13 -11.39 -4.60 -47.36
CA ALA A 13 -10.58 -4.32 -46.16
C ALA A 13 -11.51 -4.27 -44.94
N GLY A 14 -11.60 -5.36 -44.22
CA GLY A 14 -12.26 -5.41 -42.90
C GLY A 14 -11.48 -4.55 -41.93
N LEU A 15 -12.04 -3.40 -41.53
CA LEU A 15 -11.61 -2.65 -40.33
C LEU A 15 -11.94 -3.53 -39.12
N ALA A 16 -10.95 -4.24 -38.60
CA ALA A 16 -11.02 -4.79 -37.26
C ALA A 16 -10.99 -3.58 -36.28
N ALA A 17 -12.18 -3.09 -35.91
CA ALA A 17 -12.30 -2.23 -34.75
C ALA A 17 -11.85 -3.05 -33.53
N GLY A 18 -10.63 -2.84 -33.08
CA GLY A 18 -10.19 -3.37 -31.81
C GLY A 18 -11.18 -2.88 -30.73
N VAL A 19 -11.88 -3.81 -30.12
CA VAL A 19 -12.65 -3.51 -28.89
C VAL A 19 -11.60 -3.04 -27.89
N ALA A 20 -11.58 -1.75 -27.54
CA ALA A 20 -10.80 -1.25 -26.41
C ALA A 20 -11.27 -2.06 -25.19
N ALA A 21 -10.38 -2.82 -24.58
CA ALA A 21 -10.69 -3.49 -23.32
C ALA A 21 -11.11 -2.39 -22.33
N ALA A 22 -12.23 -2.58 -21.63
CA ALA A 22 -12.65 -1.68 -20.57
C ALA A 22 -11.51 -1.55 -19.55
N GLY A 23 -11.20 -0.32 -19.12
CA GLY A 23 -10.19 -0.06 -18.11
C GLY A 23 -10.67 -0.53 -16.72
N THR A 24 -9.77 -0.64 -15.78
CA THR A 24 -10.12 -1.02 -14.39
C THR A 24 -11.16 -0.05 -13.79
N LEU A 25 -11.09 1.24 -14.14
CA LEU A 25 -12.07 2.23 -13.69
C LEU A 25 -13.50 1.86 -14.12
N ASP A 26 -13.69 1.47 -15.37
CA ASP A 26 -15.00 1.06 -15.90
C ASP A 26 -15.52 -0.19 -15.17
N ASP A 27 -14.65 -1.17 -14.95
CA ASP A 27 -14.99 -2.39 -14.22
C ASP A 27 -15.37 -2.10 -12.78
N VAL A 28 -14.64 -1.23 -12.09
CA VAL A 28 -14.89 -0.79 -10.72
C VAL A 28 -16.22 -0.05 -10.64
N LYS A 29 -16.49 0.89 -11.57
CA LYS A 29 -17.76 1.61 -11.66
C LYS A 29 -18.93 0.66 -11.96
N ALA A 30 -18.75 -0.29 -12.85
CA ALA A 30 -19.77 -1.28 -13.19
C ALA A 30 -20.11 -2.23 -12.01
N LYS A 31 -19.11 -2.62 -11.21
CA LYS A 31 -19.30 -3.40 -9.98
C LYS A 31 -19.98 -2.61 -8.86
N GLY A 32 -19.82 -1.28 -8.85
CA GLY A 32 -20.29 -0.40 -7.79
C GLY A 32 -19.44 -0.43 -6.52
N PHE A 33 -18.26 -1.03 -6.55
CA PHE A 33 -17.31 -1.05 -5.42
C PHE A 33 -15.88 -1.32 -5.91
N LEU A 34 -14.91 -0.86 -5.12
CA LEU A 34 -13.49 -1.19 -5.26
C LEU A 34 -13.19 -2.53 -4.60
N GLN A 35 -12.48 -3.44 -5.28
CA GLN A 35 -11.94 -4.64 -4.65
C GLN A 35 -10.48 -4.41 -4.27
N CYS A 36 -10.19 -4.23 -2.98
CA CYS A 36 -8.85 -3.93 -2.48
C CYS A 36 -8.21 -5.15 -1.81
N GLY A 37 -7.02 -5.54 -2.29
CA GLY A 37 -6.19 -6.56 -1.64
C GLY A 37 -5.47 -5.97 -0.43
N VAL A 38 -5.55 -6.67 0.70
CA VAL A 38 -4.99 -6.23 1.98
C VAL A 38 -4.23 -7.35 2.69
N SER A 39 -3.58 -7.06 3.80
CA SER A 39 -2.94 -8.08 4.63
C SER A 39 -3.98 -8.98 5.32
N THR A 40 -3.56 -10.19 5.69
CA THR A 40 -4.38 -11.14 6.47
C THR A 40 -4.60 -10.73 7.93
N GLY A 41 -3.91 -9.68 8.39
CA GLY A 41 -4.04 -9.12 9.73
C GLY A 41 -2.70 -8.60 10.24
N VAL A 42 -2.52 -7.25 10.21
CA VAL A 42 -1.40 -6.54 10.84
C VAL A 42 -1.99 -5.37 11.60
N ALA A 43 -1.83 -5.37 12.92
CA ALA A 43 -2.38 -4.33 13.79
C ALA A 43 -1.98 -2.93 13.29
N GLY A 44 -2.93 -2.01 13.25
CA GLY A 44 -2.75 -0.64 12.77
C GLY A 44 -2.57 -0.46 11.27
N PHE A 45 -2.22 -1.50 10.50
CA PHE A 45 -2.08 -1.42 9.03
C PHE A 45 -3.31 -1.97 8.31
N ALA A 46 -3.65 -3.22 8.53
CA ALA A 46 -4.88 -3.85 8.03
C ALA A 46 -5.30 -4.93 9.01
N PHE A 47 -6.39 -4.72 9.70
CA PHE A 47 -6.93 -5.65 10.69
C PHE A 47 -8.45 -5.52 10.77
N THR A 48 -9.11 -6.52 11.35
CA THR A 48 -10.53 -6.43 11.68
C THR A 48 -10.68 -6.07 13.16
N ASP A 49 -11.55 -5.12 13.45
CA ASP A 49 -11.91 -4.77 14.82
C ASP A 49 -12.83 -5.82 15.46
N ALA A 50 -13.26 -5.56 16.69
CA ALA A 50 -14.14 -6.46 17.44
C ALA A 50 -15.54 -6.64 16.81
N SER A 51 -15.95 -5.74 15.92
CA SER A 51 -17.22 -5.84 15.16
C SER A 51 -17.05 -6.60 13.84
N GLY A 52 -15.81 -6.96 13.46
CA GLY A 52 -15.47 -7.59 12.20
C GLY A 52 -15.24 -6.60 11.07
N GLU A 53 -15.26 -5.30 11.35
CA GLU A 53 -14.97 -4.25 10.35
C GLU A 53 -13.49 -4.07 10.14
N TRP A 54 -13.08 -3.90 8.88
CA TRP A 54 -11.70 -3.62 8.53
C TRP A 54 -11.29 -2.20 8.91
N ASP A 55 -10.11 -2.04 9.54
CA ASP A 55 -9.52 -0.74 9.84
C ASP A 55 -8.00 -0.78 9.72
N GLY A 56 -7.36 0.40 9.66
CA GLY A 56 -5.90 0.56 9.62
C GLY A 56 -5.41 1.48 8.51
N PHE A 57 -4.12 1.70 8.51
CA PHE A 57 -3.41 2.62 7.60
C PHE A 57 -3.60 2.26 6.12
N ASP A 58 -3.41 0.97 5.75
CA ASP A 58 -3.62 0.50 4.38
C ASP A 58 -5.11 0.49 4.01
N ILE A 59 -5.99 0.20 4.97
CA ILE A 59 -7.44 0.23 4.80
C ILE A 59 -7.92 1.66 4.50
N ALA A 60 -7.34 2.66 5.17
CA ALA A 60 -7.66 4.07 4.93
C ALA A 60 -7.31 4.49 3.50
N VAL A 61 -6.21 4.00 2.92
CA VAL A 61 -5.85 4.25 1.52
C VAL A 61 -6.90 3.64 0.57
N CYS A 62 -7.32 2.40 0.79
CA CYS A 62 -8.38 1.77 -0.03
C CYS A 62 -9.70 2.56 0.06
N ARG A 63 -10.08 2.99 1.26
CA ARG A 63 -11.28 3.82 1.49
C ARG A 63 -11.20 5.18 0.82
N ALA A 64 -10.02 5.81 0.82
CA ALA A 64 -9.81 7.08 0.13
C ALA A 64 -9.98 6.93 -1.39
N VAL A 65 -9.47 5.84 -2.00
CA VAL A 65 -9.69 5.55 -3.43
C VAL A 65 -11.16 5.27 -3.73
N ALA A 66 -11.85 4.50 -2.89
CA ALA A 66 -13.29 4.27 -3.05
C ALA A 66 -14.09 5.58 -2.95
N ALA A 67 -13.76 6.44 -1.99
CA ALA A 67 -14.38 7.75 -1.84
C ALA A 67 -14.09 8.67 -3.03
N ALA A 68 -12.88 8.63 -3.60
CA ALA A 68 -12.54 9.38 -4.80
C ALA A 68 -13.39 8.96 -6.01
N VAL A 69 -13.62 7.65 -6.19
CA VAL A 69 -14.35 7.09 -7.34
C VAL A 69 -15.87 7.21 -7.18
N PHE A 70 -16.39 6.94 -5.98
CA PHE A 70 -17.82 6.80 -5.74
C PHE A 70 -18.45 7.91 -4.87
N GLY A 71 -17.63 8.76 -4.24
CA GLY A 71 -18.11 9.67 -3.19
C GLY A 71 -18.48 8.93 -1.89
N ASP A 72 -18.17 7.64 -1.79
CA ASP A 72 -18.50 6.79 -0.64
C ASP A 72 -17.31 5.92 -0.25
N ALA A 73 -16.74 6.17 0.93
CA ALA A 73 -15.63 5.40 1.50
C ALA A 73 -16.01 3.93 1.84
N LYS A 74 -17.30 3.59 1.87
CA LYS A 74 -17.79 2.24 2.12
C LYS A 74 -17.96 1.43 0.84
N ALA A 75 -17.87 2.06 -0.33
CA ALA A 75 -17.92 1.37 -1.62
C ALA A 75 -16.61 0.60 -1.90
N VAL A 76 -16.16 -0.20 -0.93
CA VAL A 76 -14.95 -1.02 -1.00
C VAL A 76 -15.17 -2.37 -0.34
N LYS A 77 -14.62 -3.42 -0.95
CA LYS A 77 -14.51 -4.77 -0.36
C LYS A 77 -13.03 -5.13 -0.23
N PHE A 78 -12.71 -5.85 0.83
CA PHE A 78 -11.34 -6.24 1.13
C PHE A 78 -11.11 -7.71 0.88
N THR A 79 -10.01 -8.04 0.17
CA THR A 79 -9.55 -9.42 -0.04
C THR A 79 -8.25 -9.63 0.75
N PRO A 80 -8.27 -10.40 1.84
CA PRO A 80 -7.04 -10.75 2.55
C PRO A 80 -6.12 -11.59 1.68
N THR A 81 -4.84 -11.20 1.59
CA THR A 81 -3.82 -11.89 0.80
C THR A 81 -2.57 -12.17 1.63
N THR A 82 -1.90 -13.28 1.34
CA THR A 82 -0.59 -13.65 1.91
C THR A 82 0.56 -13.06 1.09
N GLY A 83 1.80 -13.21 1.54
CA GLY A 83 2.98 -12.88 0.76
C GLY A 83 3.03 -13.59 -0.59
N LYS A 84 2.51 -14.82 -0.66
CA LYS A 84 2.49 -15.65 -1.89
C LYS A 84 1.33 -15.31 -2.83
N THR A 85 0.14 -15.01 -2.29
CA THR A 85 -1.09 -14.92 -3.12
C THR A 85 -1.37 -13.52 -3.65
N ARG A 86 -0.84 -12.46 -3.03
CA ARG A 86 -1.15 -11.05 -3.36
C ARG A 86 -0.91 -10.69 -4.82
N PHE A 87 0.20 -11.15 -5.40
CA PHE A 87 0.55 -10.80 -6.79
C PHE A 87 -0.31 -11.56 -7.80
N THR A 88 -0.64 -12.82 -7.52
CA THR A 88 -1.55 -13.60 -8.35
C THR A 88 -2.96 -12.99 -8.33
N ALA A 89 -3.46 -12.60 -7.16
CA ALA A 89 -4.75 -11.95 -7.02
C ALA A 89 -4.83 -10.63 -7.81
N LEU A 90 -3.76 -9.81 -7.78
CA LEU A 90 -3.70 -8.58 -8.55
C LEU A 90 -3.59 -8.85 -10.06
N ALA A 91 -2.72 -9.77 -10.47
CA ALA A 91 -2.51 -10.10 -11.88
C ALA A 91 -3.76 -10.69 -12.54
N SER A 92 -4.53 -11.50 -11.81
CA SER A 92 -5.77 -12.13 -12.32
C SER A 92 -6.97 -11.19 -12.39
N GLY A 93 -6.89 -9.99 -11.77
CA GLY A 93 -8.02 -9.09 -11.65
C GLY A 93 -9.02 -9.46 -10.53
N GLU A 94 -8.66 -10.40 -9.64
CA GLU A 94 -9.44 -10.69 -8.42
C GLU A 94 -9.51 -9.45 -7.51
N ILE A 95 -8.45 -8.64 -7.51
CA ILE A 95 -8.39 -7.34 -6.86
C ILE A 95 -8.03 -6.25 -7.86
N ASP A 96 -8.54 -5.04 -7.64
CA ASP A 96 -8.32 -3.88 -8.51
C ASP A 96 -7.03 -3.14 -8.15
N MET A 97 -6.69 -3.13 -6.87
CA MET A 97 -5.45 -2.59 -6.32
C MET A 97 -4.99 -3.43 -5.11
N LEU A 98 -3.72 -3.29 -4.76
CA LEU A 98 -3.15 -3.90 -3.57
C LEU A 98 -2.59 -2.81 -2.65
N ALA A 99 -3.07 -2.73 -1.41
CA ALA A 99 -2.54 -1.92 -0.31
C ALA A 99 -2.23 -2.85 0.86
N ARG A 100 -0.98 -3.33 0.94
CA ARG A 100 -0.61 -4.44 1.82
C ARG A 100 0.89 -4.46 2.12
N ASN A 101 1.44 -3.45 2.76
CA ASN A 101 2.87 -3.44 3.15
C ASN A 101 3.77 -4.05 2.05
N THR A 102 3.62 -3.58 0.82
CA THR A 102 4.29 -4.18 -0.33
C THR A 102 5.46 -3.33 -0.76
N THR A 103 6.66 -3.86 -0.61
CA THR A 103 7.91 -3.20 -0.99
C THR A 103 8.01 -3.04 -2.49
N TRP A 104 8.27 -1.83 -2.95
CA TRP A 104 8.63 -1.54 -4.34
C TRP A 104 10.03 -2.07 -4.62
N THR A 105 10.13 -3.08 -5.47
CA THR A 105 11.39 -3.65 -5.92
C THR A 105 11.46 -3.69 -7.44
N PHE A 106 12.69 -3.72 -7.98
CA PHE A 106 12.92 -3.83 -9.42
C PHE A 106 12.19 -5.04 -10.04
N SER A 107 12.24 -6.21 -9.39
CA SER A 107 11.59 -7.40 -9.94
C SER A 107 10.06 -7.32 -9.93
N ARG A 108 9.47 -6.74 -8.87
CA ARG A 108 8.01 -6.57 -8.78
C ARG A 108 7.49 -5.58 -9.81
N ASP A 109 8.25 -4.53 -10.08
CA ASP A 109 7.94 -3.52 -11.09
C ASP A 109 8.22 -4.06 -12.51
N ALA A 110 9.48 -4.35 -12.82
CA ALA A 110 9.91 -4.61 -14.19
C ALA A 110 9.61 -6.03 -14.68
N ASP A 111 9.62 -7.05 -13.81
CA ASP A 111 9.42 -8.46 -14.18
C ASP A 111 7.97 -8.89 -13.95
N LEU A 112 7.42 -8.69 -12.74
CA LEU A 112 6.04 -9.05 -12.42
C LEU A 112 5.00 -8.10 -13.02
N LYS A 113 5.43 -6.96 -13.58
CA LYS A 113 4.57 -6.00 -14.28
C LYS A 113 3.49 -5.38 -13.40
N PHE A 114 3.93 -4.81 -12.25
CA PHE A 114 3.07 -4.03 -11.37
C PHE A 114 3.55 -2.59 -11.27
N THR A 115 2.63 -1.64 -11.38
CA THR A 115 2.88 -0.21 -11.21
C THR A 115 2.71 0.15 -9.75
N PHE A 116 3.80 0.48 -9.06
CA PHE A 116 3.75 1.14 -7.76
C PHE A 116 3.36 2.59 -7.95
N VAL A 117 2.30 3.03 -7.32
CA VAL A 117 1.73 4.36 -7.53
C VAL A 117 2.36 5.43 -6.64
N GLY A 118 3.17 5.03 -5.69
CA GLY A 118 3.90 5.89 -4.75
C GLY A 118 4.36 5.09 -3.53
N VAL A 119 5.13 5.75 -2.66
CA VAL A 119 5.51 5.18 -1.36
C VAL A 119 4.63 5.82 -0.31
N ASN A 120 3.88 5.00 0.43
CA ASN A 120 3.07 5.45 1.56
C ASN A 120 3.73 5.16 2.92
N TYR A 121 4.78 4.32 2.95
CA TYR A 121 5.56 4.09 4.16
C TYR A 121 7.00 3.69 3.83
N TYR A 122 7.98 4.42 4.36
CA TYR A 122 9.42 4.09 4.28
C TYR A 122 9.79 3.26 5.49
N ASP A 123 10.12 1.99 5.27
CA ASP A 123 10.44 1.00 6.30
C ASP A 123 11.80 0.34 6.04
N GLY A 124 12.13 -0.62 6.87
CA GLY A 124 13.25 -1.51 6.74
C GLY A 124 13.02 -2.77 7.55
N GLN A 125 13.66 -3.86 7.18
CA GLN A 125 13.57 -5.13 7.88
C GLN A 125 14.38 -5.09 9.17
N GLY A 126 13.77 -5.56 10.26
CA GLY A 126 14.39 -5.70 11.57
C GLY A 126 14.20 -7.10 12.15
N PHE A 127 14.57 -7.24 13.43
CA PHE A 127 14.49 -8.48 14.19
C PHE A 127 13.82 -8.23 15.53
N MET A 128 12.95 -9.14 15.95
CA MET A 128 12.37 -9.18 17.29
C MET A 128 12.77 -10.48 17.97
N VAL A 129 13.20 -10.38 19.22
CA VAL A 129 13.64 -11.49 20.05
C VAL A 129 13.01 -11.43 21.42
N PRO A 130 12.81 -12.58 22.12
CA PRO A 130 12.50 -12.56 23.53
C PRO A 130 13.65 -11.91 24.32
N LYS A 131 13.36 -11.04 25.27
CA LYS A 131 14.36 -10.40 26.13
C LYS A 131 15.21 -11.43 26.89
N ALA A 132 14.61 -12.58 27.22
CA ALA A 132 15.29 -13.68 27.88
C ALA A 132 16.39 -14.34 27.02
N LEU A 133 16.39 -14.12 25.69
CA LEU A 133 17.48 -14.61 24.82
C LEU A 133 18.81 -13.92 25.12
N GLY A 134 18.78 -12.69 25.68
CA GLY A 134 19.96 -11.98 26.15
C GLY A 134 20.84 -11.39 25.05
N VAL A 135 20.39 -11.37 23.79
CA VAL A 135 21.10 -10.75 22.65
C VAL A 135 20.72 -9.28 22.50
N SER A 136 21.64 -8.49 21.99
CA SER A 136 21.49 -7.04 21.82
C SER A 136 21.75 -6.56 20.39
N SER A 137 22.23 -7.45 19.51
CA SER A 137 22.58 -7.19 18.13
C SER A 137 22.18 -8.35 17.23
N ALA A 138 21.77 -8.06 15.99
CA ALA A 138 21.49 -9.08 14.98
C ALA A 138 22.73 -9.92 14.61
N THR A 139 23.93 -9.42 14.86
CA THR A 139 25.18 -10.18 14.65
C THR A 139 25.40 -11.31 15.68
N GLU A 140 24.60 -11.34 16.72
CA GLU A 140 24.62 -12.41 17.73
C GLU A 140 23.66 -13.57 17.43
N LEU A 141 22.95 -13.51 16.27
CA LEU A 141 21.91 -14.47 15.88
C LEU A 141 22.44 -15.67 15.08
N ASP A 142 23.76 -15.94 15.09
CA ASP A 142 24.32 -17.11 14.38
C ASP A 142 23.75 -18.42 14.92
N GLY A 143 23.21 -19.25 14.04
CA GLY A 143 22.56 -20.52 14.38
C GLY A 143 21.11 -20.43 14.88
N ALA A 144 20.52 -19.23 14.96
CA ALA A 144 19.17 -19.05 15.47
C ALA A 144 18.11 -19.65 14.54
N THR A 145 17.00 -20.10 15.14
CA THR A 145 15.77 -20.44 14.40
C THR A 145 14.97 -19.15 14.16
N ILE A 146 14.60 -18.87 12.90
CA ILE A 146 13.99 -17.59 12.52
C ILE A 146 12.64 -17.79 11.82
N CYS A 147 11.57 -17.31 12.45
CA CYS A 147 10.25 -17.21 11.80
C CYS A 147 10.28 -16.19 10.67
N ILE A 148 9.95 -16.64 9.46
CA ILE A 148 10.02 -15.82 8.25
C ILE A 148 8.85 -16.07 7.30
N GLN A 149 8.22 -14.98 6.83
CA GLN A 149 7.10 -15.10 5.91
C GLN A 149 7.58 -15.36 4.49
N THR A 150 7.10 -16.46 3.91
CA THR A 150 7.46 -16.88 2.55
C THR A 150 6.86 -15.97 1.47
N GLY A 151 7.59 -15.82 0.35
CA GLY A 151 7.16 -14.96 -0.78
C GLY A 151 7.30 -13.46 -0.50
N THR A 152 8.21 -13.09 0.39
CA THR A 152 8.49 -11.71 0.78
C THR A 152 9.93 -11.29 0.46
N THR A 153 10.18 -9.97 0.44
CA THR A 153 11.55 -9.42 0.42
C THR A 153 12.33 -9.84 1.66
N THR A 154 11.64 -9.98 2.78
CA THR A 154 12.20 -10.37 4.08
C THR A 154 12.98 -11.69 4.01
N GLU A 155 12.45 -12.69 3.27
CA GLU A 155 13.11 -13.97 3.06
C GLU A 155 14.44 -13.81 2.31
N LEU A 156 14.47 -12.99 1.27
CA LEU A 156 15.67 -12.73 0.48
C LEU A 156 16.71 -11.91 1.25
N ASN A 157 16.27 -10.85 1.90
CA ASN A 157 17.15 -9.97 2.68
C ASN A 157 17.81 -10.71 3.86
N LEU A 158 17.04 -11.59 4.54
CA LEU A 158 17.57 -12.42 5.62
C LEU A 158 18.72 -13.29 5.12
N ALA A 159 18.52 -14.01 4.00
CA ALA A 159 19.54 -14.85 3.41
C ALA A 159 20.81 -14.07 3.03
N ASP A 160 20.63 -12.87 2.45
CA ASP A 160 21.73 -12.02 2.07
C ASP A 160 22.49 -11.46 3.28
N TYR A 161 21.78 -11.00 4.32
CA TYR A 161 22.39 -10.48 5.54
C TYR A 161 23.22 -11.55 6.28
N PHE A 162 22.66 -12.75 6.48
CA PHE A 162 23.37 -13.83 7.16
C PHE A 162 24.59 -14.30 6.38
N ARG A 163 24.46 -14.43 5.05
CA ARG A 163 25.59 -14.78 4.17
C ARG A 163 26.70 -13.72 4.24
N ALA A 164 26.34 -12.44 4.18
CA ALA A 164 27.33 -11.34 4.21
C ALA A 164 28.09 -11.26 5.55
N ASN A 165 27.45 -11.68 6.65
CA ASN A 165 28.07 -11.73 7.98
C ASN A 165 28.66 -13.10 8.33
N ASN A 166 28.73 -14.05 7.38
CA ASN A 166 29.20 -15.42 7.59
C ASN A 166 28.45 -16.18 8.71
N MET A 167 27.17 -15.85 8.90
CA MET A 167 26.28 -16.48 9.86
C MET A 167 25.38 -17.52 9.20
N LYS A 168 24.85 -18.44 10.00
CA LYS A 168 23.85 -19.46 9.63
C LYS A 168 22.56 -19.21 10.40
N TYR A 169 21.46 -19.68 9.85
CA TYR A 169 20.15 -19.70 10.52
C TYR A 169 19.33 -20.88 10.06
N GLU A 170 18.32 -21.24 10.83
CA GLU A 170 17.33 -22.24 10.46
C GLU A 170 15.99 -21.56 10.20
N PRO A 171 15.48 -21.55 8.96
CA PRO A 171 14.23 -20.87 8.64
C PRO A 171 13.05 -21.67 9.16
N VAL A 172 12.12 -20.99 9.84
CA VAL A 172 10.79 -21.49 10.20
C VAL A 172 9.78 -20.77 9.30
N PRO A 173 9.39 -21.39 8.16
CA PRO A 173 8.52 -20.74 7.20
C PRO A 173 7.10 -20.60 7.73
N ILE A 174 6.50 -19.45 7.43
CA ILE A 174 5.14 -19.07 7.81
C ILE A 174 4.43 -18.43 6.62
N GLU A 175 3.10 -18.39 6.64
CA GLU A 175 2.31 -17.75 5.59
C GLU A 175 1.56 -16.51 6.06
N THR A 176 1.05 -16.50 7.29
CA THR A 176 0.26 -15.40 7.83
C THR A 176 0.92 -14.75 9.04
N ASN A 177 0.55 -13.51 9.34
CA ASN A 177 1.05 -12.81 10.52
C ASN A 177 0.60 -13.49 11.83
N ALA A 178 -0.63 -13.99 11.87
CA ALA A 178 -1.14 -14.75 13.02
C ALA A 178 -0.33 -16.04 13.28
N GLU A 179 0.08 -16.74 12.22
CA GLU A 179 0.96 -17.90 12.34
C GLU A 179 2.34 -17.50 12.88
N SER A 180 2.90 -16.37 12.44
CA SER A 180 4.16 -15.83 12.95
C SER A 180 4.11 -15.64 14.46
N GLN A 181 3.07 -14.93 14.91
CA GLN A 181 2.87 -14.64 16.32
C GLN A 181 2.75 -15.92 17.14
N SER A 182 1.92 -16.86 16.68
CA SER A 182 1.70 -18.12 17.37
C SER A 182 2.97 -18.96 17.50
N LYS A 183 3.73 -19.12 16.40
CA LYS A 183 5.00 -19.89 16.40
C LYS A 183 6.08 -19.21 17.25
N TYR A 184 6.22 -17.89 17.13
CA TYR A 184 7.21 -17.14 17.88
C TYR A 184 6.92 -17.20 19.39
N LEU A 185 5.67 -16.93 19.82
CA LEU A 185 5.29 -16.99 21.23
C LEU A 185 5.35 -18.40 21.82
N ALA A 186 5.15 -19.42 21.00
CA ALA A 186 5.32 -20.83 21.41
C ALA A 186 6.80 -21.28 21.47
N GLY A 187 7.76 -20.40 21.13
CA GLY A 187 9.18 -20.74 21.10
C GLY A 187 9.59 -21.69 19.98
N ALA A 188 8.77 -21.78 18.90
CA ALA A 188 9.12 -22.55 17.73
C ALA A 188 10.20 -21.87 16.87
N CYS A 189 10.43 -20.58 17.09
CA CYS A 189 11.56 -19.82 16.56
C CYS A 189 12.08 -18.86 17.62
N ASP A 190 13.40 -18.66 17.67
CA ASP A 190 14.08 -17.75 18.58
C ASP A 190 13.86 -16.29 18.18
N VAL A 191 13.70 -16.07 16.88
CA VAL A 191 13.64 -14.75 16.26
C VAL A 191 12.42 -14.65 15.33
N TYR A 192 11.75 -13.49 15.37
CA TYR A 192 10.81 -13.11 14.31
C TYR A 192 11.37 -11.93 13.53
N THR A 193 11.38 -12.03 12.19
CA THR A 193 11.87 -11.00 11.29
C THR A 193 10.81 -10.62 10.26
N THR A 194 10.61 -9.33 10.09
CA THR A 194 9.79 -8.65 9.07
C THR A 194 10.13 -7.16 9.08
N ASP A 195 9.35 -6.34 8.39
CA ASP A 195 9.41 -4.89 8.46
C ASP A 195 9.37 -4.42 9.91
N ALA A 196 10.18 -3.42 10.28
CA ALA A 196 10.30 -2.92 11.64
C ALA A 196 8.95 -2.39 12.17
N SER A 197 8.16 -1.73 11.30
CA SER A 197 6.80 -1.31 11.64
C SER A 197 5.90 -2.50 11.94
N GLY A 198 6.01 -3.58 11.17
CA GLY A 198 5.29 -4.84 11.36
C GLY A 198 5.68 -5.55 12.65
N LEU A 199 6.97 -5.50 13.05
CA LEU A 199 7.44 -6.00 14.35
C LEU A 199 6.86 -5.20 15.50
N ALA A 200 6.86 -3.86 15.41
CA ALA A 200 6.27 -2.98 16.42
C ALA A 200 4.75 -3.24 16.54
N ALA A 201 4.06 -3.34 15.41
CA ALA A 201 2.64 -3.67 15.35
C ALA A 201 2.33 -5.03 16.01
N THR A 202 3.10 -6.05 15.67
CA THR A 202 2.96 -7.39 16.26
C THR A 202 3.21 -7.38 17.76
N ARG A 203 4.32 -6.76 18.19
CA ARG A 203 4.67 -6.64 19.62
C ARG A 203 3.57 -5.95 20.43
N SER A 204 2.91 -4.93 19.86
CA SER A 204 1.85 -4.20 20.55
C SER A 204 0.63 -5.05 20.89
N THR A 205 0.46 -6.20 20.23
CA THR A 205 -0.66 -7.13 20.47
C THR A 205 -0.33 -8.21 21.51
N PHE A 206 0.90 -8.30 21.98
CA PHE A 206 1.30 -9.31 22.97
C PHE A 206 0.79 -8.96 24.37
N GLU A 207 0.57 -9.97 25.18
CA GLU A 207 0.17 -9.81 26.58
C GLU A 207 1.26 -9.08 27.41
N ALA A 208 2.53 -9.39 27.11
CA ALA A 208 3.70 -8.78 27.75
C ALA A 208 4.67 -8.19 26.69
N PRO A 209 4.34 -7.04 26.05
CA PRO A 209 5.17 -6.46 24.99
C PRO A 209 6.61 -6.12 25.45
N GLY A 210 6.79 -5.80 26.73
CA GLY A 210 8.09 -5.47 27.33
C GLY A 210 9.06 -6.65 27.46
N ASP A 211 8.57 -7.88 27.27
CA ASP A 211 9.41 -9.08 27.29
C ASP A 211 10.02 -9.39 25.91
N HIS A 212 9.74 -8.55 24.90
CA HIS A 212 10.23 -8.68 23.55
C HIS A 212 10.98 -7.42 23.12
N VAL A 213 12.16 -7.62 22.52
CA VAL A 213 13.07 -6.55 22.09
C VAL A 213 13.12 -6.50 20.57
N LEU A 214 12.99 -5.33 20.00
CA LEU A 214 13.37 -5.07 18.61
C LEU A 214 14.86 -4.72 18.62
N LEU A 215 15.65 -5.49 17.88
CA LEU A 215 17.08 -5.23 17.73
C LEU A 215 17.31 -3.94 16.93
N PRO A 216 18.43 -3.24 17.14
CA PRO A 216 18.65 -1.91 16.55
C PRO A 216 18.97 -1.95 15.06
N GLU A 217 19.37 -3.10 14.52
CA GLU A 217 19.75 -3.20 13.11
C GLU A 217 18.56 -3.20 12.20
N ILE A 218 18.65 -2.36 11.15
CA ILE A 218 17.76 -2.35 9.99
C ILE A 218 18.58 -2.85 8.80
N ILE A 219 18.22 -4.00 8.25
CA ILE A 219 19.05 -4.73 7.26
C ILE A 219 18.63 -4.51 5.82
N SER A 220 17.56 -3.77 5.57
CA SER A 220 17.09 -3.48 4.21
C SER A 220 16.45 -2.10 4.08
N LYS A 221 16.13 -1.73 2.84
CA LYS A 221 15.22 -0.63 2.50
C LYS A 221 13.91 -1.22 2.02
N GLU A 222 12.82 -0.85 2.68
CA GLU A 222 11.48 -1.31 2.34
C GLU A 222 10.58 -0.10 2.04
N PRO A 223 10.65 0.47 0.81
CA PRO A 223 9.69 1.49 0.38
C PRO A 223 8.36 0.80 0.08
N LEU A 224 7.43 0.88 1.01
CA LEU A 224 6.12 0.26 0.91
C LEU A 224 5.15 1.17 0.17
N GLY A 225 4.30 0.58 -0.68
CA GLY A 225 3.32 1.38 -1.40
C GLY A 225 2.20 0.58 -2.04
N PRO A 226 1.08 1.26 -2.34
CA PRO A 226 0.01 0.68 -3.13
C PRO A 226 0.46 0.43 -4.56
N LEU A 227 -0.10 -0.62 -5.17
CA LEU A 227 0.21 -0.97 -6.55
C LEU A 227 -1.01 -1.47 -7.31
N VAL A 228 -0.92 -1.35 -8.63
CA VAL A 228 -1.91 -1.77 -9.61
C VAL A 228 -1.25 -2.59 -10.72
N ARG A 229 -2.04 -3.17 -11.63
CA ARG A 229 -1.51 -3.85 -12.83
C ARG A 229 -0.85 -2.83 -13.77
N HIS A 230 0.19 -3.26 -14.50
CA HIS A 230 0.73 -2.49 -15.63
C HIS A 230 -0.29 -2.36 -16.76
N GLY A 231 -0.15 -1.29 -17.55
CA GLY A 231 -0.89 -1.09 -18.79
C GLY A 231 -2.27 -0.47 -18.60
N ASP A 232 -2.62 -0.07 -17.39
CA ASP A 232 -3.81 0.72 -17.08
C ASP A 232 -3.37 2.02 -16.40
N ASP A 233 -2.91 2.96 -17.21
CA ASP A 233 -2.33 4.22 -16.72
C ASP A 233 -3.39 5.10 -16.06
N GLU A 234 -4.64 5.08 -16.58
CA GLU A 234 -5.76 5.84 -15.99
C GLU A 234 -6.04 5.37 -14.56
N TRP A 235 -6.15 4.05 -14.35
CA TRP A 235 -6.35 3.50 -13.01
C TRP A 235 -5.15 3.77 -12.10
N GLY A 236 -3.94 3.61 -12.63
CA GLY A 236 -2.70 3.94 -11.93
C GLY A 236 -2.65 5.40 -11.47
N ASP A 237 -3.08 6.33 -12.33
CA ASP A 237 -3.15 7.75 -12.01
C ASP A 237 -4.21 8.06 -10.96
N ILE A 238 -5.38 7.44 -11.00
CA ILE A 238 -6.41 7.60 -9.97
C ILE A 238 -5.89 7.21 -8.59
N VAL A 239 -5.28 6.03 -8.46
CA VAL A 239 -4.75 5.56 -7.18
C VAL A 239 -3.57 6.43 -6.72
N ARG A 240 -2.67 6.79 -7.63
CA ARG A 240 -1.52 7.68 -7.38
C ARG A 240 -1.95 9.06 -6.89
N TRP A 241 -2.85 9.71 -7.63
CA TRP A 241 -3.28 11.06 -7.28
C TRP A 241 -4.19 11.08 -6.06
N THR A 242 -4.91 10.00 -5.75
CA THR A 242 -5.60 9.86 -4.47
C THR A 242 -4.60 9.86 -3.31
N LEU A 243 -3.53 9.06 -3.38
CA LEU A 243 -2.46 9.08 -2.37
C LEU A 243 -1.80 10.47 -2.27
N ASN A 244 -1.46 11.08 -3.42
CA ASN A 244 -0.85 12.40 -3.48
C ASN A 244 -1.78 13.48 -2.89
N ALA A 245 -3.09 13.38 -3.12
CA ALA A 245 -4.06 14.32 -2.53
C ALA A 245 -4.05 14.27 -1.00
N LEU A 246 -3.92 13.09 -0.39
CA LEU A 246 -3.78 12.96 1.06
C LEU A 246 -2.48 13.58 1.56
N ILE A 247 -1.37 13.43 0.81
CA ILE A 247 -0.06 13.99 1.15
C ILE A 247 -0.08 15.52 1.02
N ILE A 248 -0.61 16.06 -0.07
CA ILE A 248 -0.76 17.52 -0.27
C ILE A 248 -1.69 18.11 0.79
N ALA A 249 -2.75 17.40 1.15
CA ALA A 249 -3.67 17.85 2.19
C ALA A 249 -2.96 18.01 3.53
N GLU A 250 -2.07 17.09 3.92
CA GLU A 250 -1.25 17.28 5.13
C GLU A 250 -0.33 18.49 4.99
N GLU A 251 0.38 18.65 3.88
CA GLU A 251 1.28 19.78 3.62
C GLU A 251 0.57 21.13 3.72
N LYS A 252 -0.67 21.18 3.24
CA LYS A 252 -1.49 22.41 3.20
C LYS A 252 -2.39 22.59 4.44
N GLY A 253 -2.33 21.69 5.42
CA GLY A 253 -3.19 21.76 6.62
C GLY A 253 -4.66 21.51 6.34
N ILE A 254 -4.99 20.81 5.25
CA ILE A 254 -6.34 20.35 4.95
C ILE A 254 -6.58 19.06 5.74
N THR A 255 -7.67 19.00 6.48
CA THR A 255 -8.04 17.89 7.35
C THR A 255 -9.41 17.34 7.01
N ALA A 256 -9.78 16.17 7.52
CA ALA A 256 -11.15 15.66 7.41
C ALA A 256 -12.19 16.66 7.92
N ALA A 257 -11.84 17.42 8.96
CA ALA A 257 -12.76 18.36 9.60
C ALA A 257 -12.97 19.66 8.80
N ASN A 258 -11.95 20.14 8.06
CA ASN A 258 -12.02 21.46 7.40
C ASN A 258 -12.12 21.39 5.87
N VAL A 259 -11.93 20.22 5.25
CA VAL A 259 -11.92 20.08 3.78
C VAL A 259 -13.21 20.56 3.12
N GLY A 260 -14.37 20.33 3.75
CA GLY A 260 -15.66 20.78 3.23
C GLY A 260 -15.79 22.30 3.23
N ASP A 261 -15.36 22.96 4.30
CA ASP A 261 -15.39 24.42 4.42
C ASP A 261 -14.42 25.09 3.45
N LEU A 262 -13.21 24.53 3.28
CA LEU A 262 -12.22 25.00 2.33
C LEU A 262 -12.71 24.87 0.89
N ALA A 263 -13.37 23.77 0.55
CA ALA A 263 -13.98 23.57 -0.76
C ALA A 263 -15.15 24.51 -1.04
N ALA A 264 -15.87 24.97 0.01
CA ALA A 264 -16.97 25.92 -0.13
C ALA A 264 -16.49 27.37 -0.19
N ALA A 265 -15.33 27.68 0.42
CA ALA A 265 -14.87 29.06 0.61
C ALA A 265 -14.32 29.74 -0.64
N ALA A 266 -13.86 28.97 -1.63
CA ALA A 266 -13.20 29.39 -2.87
C ALA A 266 -12.33 30.64 -2.70
N GLY A 267 -11.02 30.49 -2.64
CA GLY A 267 -10.08 31.61 -2.47
C GLY A 267 -8.80 31.16 -1.75
N GLY A 268 -7.81 32.05 -1.64
CA GLY A 268 -6.57 31.77 -0.96
C GLY A 268 -5.52 31.06 -1.83
N ASP A 269 -5.03 29.90 -1.42
CA ASP A 269 -3.98 29.16 -2.14
C ASP A 269 -4.54 28.53 -3.42
N PRO A 270 -4.02 28.88 -4.62
CA PRO A 270 -4.49 28.32 -5.89
C PRO A 270 -4.29 26.81 -6.01
N GLU A 271 -3.31 26.22 -5.32
CA GLU A 271 -3.11 24.77 -5.32
C GLU A 271 -4.21 24.05 -4.55
N ILE A 272 -4.63 24.63 -3.41
CA ILE A 272 -5.81 24.14 -2.67
C ILE A 272 -7.06 24.21 -3.53
N ASN A 273 -7.29 25.33 -4.23
CA ASN A 273 -8.45 25.51 -5.09
C ASN A 273 -8.50 24.48 -6.21
N ARG A 274 -7.37 24.20 -6.86
CA ARG A 274 -7.27 23.17 -7.90
C ARG A 274 -7.52 21.77 -7.33
N LEU A 275 -6.89 21.44 -6.22
CA LEU A 275 -7.04 20.14 -5.56
C LEU A 275 -8.48 19.87 -5.14
N LEU A 276 -9.14 20.88 -4.57
CA LEU A 276 -10.51 20.75 -4.09
C LEU A 276 -11.59 20.97 -5.19
N GLY A 277 -11.15 21.17 -6.45
CA GLY A 277 -12.05 21.29 -7.61
C GLY A 277 -12.83 22.61 -7.68
N THR A 278 -12.37 23.68 -7.02
CA THR A 278 -12.97 25.01 -7.08
C THR A 278 -12.33 25.90 -8.16
N GLU A 279 -11.22 25.45 -8.76
CA GLU A 279 -10.51 26.10 -9.87
C GLU A 279 -10.03 25.06 -10.89
N GLY A 280 -10.35 25.26 -12.17
CA GLY A 280 -9.95 24.36 -13.28
C GLY A 280 -10.79 23.08 -13.35
N GLU A 281 -10.47 22.23 -14.35
CA GLU A 281 -11.19 20.98 -14.64
C GLU A 281 -10.26 19.76 -14.48
N TYR A 282 -9.43 19.72 -13.45
CA TYR A 282 -8.41 18.70 -13.24
C TYR A 282 -8.99 17.30 -13.03
N SER A 283 -10.18 17.19 -12.47
CA SER A 283 -10.86 15.91 -12.24
C SER A 283 -11.18 15.17 -13.53
N SER A 284 -11.49 15.91 -14.61
CA SER A 284 -11.78 15.29 -15.92
C SER A 284 -10.58 14.61 -16.54
N MET A 285 -9.34 15.01 -16.17
CA MET A 285 -8.09 14.42 -16.66
C MET A 285 -7.90 12.97 -16.18
N ILE A 286 -8.54 12.59 -15.08
CA ILE A 286 -8.49 11.24 -14.50
C ILE A 286 -9.89 10.59 -14.43
N GLY A 287 -10.88 11.10 -15.17
CA GLY A 287 -12.21 10.51 -15.29
C GLY A 287 -13.05 10.49 -14.01
N LEU A 288 -12.77 11.38 -13.03
CA LEU A 288 -13.47 11.47 -11.76
C LEU A 288 -14.36 12.70 -11.62
N ASP A 289 -15.20 12.71 -10.59
CA ASP A 289 -16.02 13.87 -10.19
C ASP A 289 -15.14 15.01 -9.66
N ALA A 290 -15.60 16.26 -9.79
CA ALA A 290 -14.87 17.44 -9.33
C ALA A 290 -14.52 17.40 -7.83
N LYS A 291 -15.31 16.69 -7.02
CA LYS A 291 -15.11 16.54 -5.57
C LYS A 291 -14.30 15.32 -5.16
N TRP A 292 -13.67 14.62 -6.10
CA TRP A 292 -12.94 13.36 -5.80
C TRP A 292 -11.94 13.51 -4.65
N ALA A 293 -11.12 14.57 -4.64
CA ALA A 293 -10.13 14.82 -3.58
C ALA A 293 -10.80 15.24 -2.26
N VAL A 294 -11.87 16.04 -2.32
CA VAL A 294 -12.67 16.37 -1.13
C VAL A 294 -13.22 15.11 -0.48
N ASN A 295 -13.80 14.21 -1.29
CA ASN A 295 -14.35 12.94 -0.82
C ASN A 295 -13.26 12.03 -0.23
N ALA A 296 -12.11 11.93 -0.88
CA ALA A 296 -10.97 11.13 -0.41
C ALA A 296 -10.45 11.63 0.95
N ILE A 297 -10.25 12.93 1.11
CA ILE A 297 -9.76 13.55 2.36
C ILE A 297 -10.81 13.43 3.47
N ALA A 298 -12.08 13.71 3.16
CA ALA A 298 -13.16 13.59 4.13
C ALA A 298 -13.35 12.16 4.66
N ALA A 299 -12.98 11.14 3.87
CA ALA A 299 -13.16 9.72 4.20
C ALA A 299 -12.34 9.25 5.40
N GLY A 300 -11.17 9.81 5.63
CA GLY A 300 -10.28 9.35 6.70
C GLY A 300 -9.25 10.38 7.16
N GLY A 301 -9.26 11.58 6.59
CA GLY A 301 -8.31 12.64 6.84
C GLY A 301 -7.17 12.68 5.82
N ASN A 302 -6.24 13.60 6.06
CA ASN A 302 -5.00 13.68 5.31
C ASN A 302 -4.01 12.56 5.71
N PHE A 303 -2.88 12.47 5.04
CA PHE A 303 -1.88 11.41 5.32
C PHE A 303 -1.41 11.42 6.78
N GLY A 304 -1.19 12.58 7.38
CA GLY A 304 -0.79 12.72 8.78
C GLY A 304 -1.87 12.26 9.75
N GLU A 305 -3.14 12.63 9.51
CA GLU A 305 -4.26 12.18 10.35
C GLU A 305 -4.40 10.65 10.29
N ILE A 306 -4.27 10.06 9.10
CA ILE A 306 -4.32 8.60 8.91
C ILE A 306 -3.15 7.93 9.64
N PHE A 307 -1.92 8.46 9.52
CA PHE A 307 -0.75 7.93 10.21
C PHE A 307 -0.94 7.96 11.73
N GLU A 308 -1.24 9.13 12.28
CA GLU A 308 -1.36 9.32 13.73
C GLU A 308 -2.50 8.49 14.34
N LYS A 309 -3.60 8.36 13.62
CA LYS A 309 -4.76 7.58 14.07
C LYS A 309 -4.44 6.09 14.20
N HIS A 310 -3.71 5.52 13.22
CA HIS A 310 -3.59 4.07 13.12
C HIS A 310 -2.28 3.51 13.68
N ILE A 311 -1.16 4.23 13.52
CA ILE A 311 0.17 3.72 13.85
C ILE A 311 1.04 4.73 14.63
N GLY A 312 0.61 5.98 14.78
CA GLY A 312 1.37 7.06 15.37
C GLY A 312 1.71 6.87 16.85
N VAL A 313 2.46 7.82 17.40
CA VAL A 313 3.03 7.74 18.75
C VAL A 313 2.01 7.61 19.88
N ASN A 314 0.76 8.02 19.64
CA ASN A 314 -0.33 7.93 20.61
C ASN A 314 -1.14 6.63 20.51
N THR A 315 -0.75 5.72 19.62
CA THR A 315 -1.35 4.37 19.50
C THR A 315 -0.55 3.35 20.32
N ALA A 316 -1.10 2.16 20.48
CA ALA A 316 -0.38 1.06 21.12
C ALA A 316 0.90 0.64 20.36
N ILE A 317 0.98 0.93 19.05
CA ILE A 317 2.13 0.63 18.19
C ILE A 317 3.25 1.66 18.43
N GLY A 318 2.89 2.93 18.56
CA GLY A 318 3.79 4.00 19.01
C GLY A 318 4.87 4.41 17.99
N LEU A 319 4.59 4.37 16.70
CA LEU A 319 5.57 4.71 15.67
C LEU A 319 5.74 6.23 15.53
N ALA A 320 6.98 6.69 15.64
CA ALA A 320 7.33 8.05 15.26
C ALA A 320 7.37 8.16 13.71
N ARG A 321 7.07 9.37 13.20
CA ARG A 321 7.08 9.63 11.75
C ARG A 321 8.45 9.33 11.12
N GLY A 322 9.54 9.83 11.70
CA GLY A 322 10.90 9.63 11.16
C GLY A 322 10.98 9.95 9.66
N LEU A 323 11.42 9.00 8.83
CA LEU A 323 11.43 9.13 7.37
C LEU A 323 10.04 9.33 6.77
N ASN A 324 9.00 8.96 7.48
CA ASN A 324 7.60 9.13 7.08
C ASN A 324 6.99 10.49 7.42
N ALA A 325 7.81 11.43 7.91
CA ALA A 325 7.41 12.83 8.03
C ALA A 325 7.34 13.50 6.66
N GLN A 326 6.60 14.61 6.58
CA GLN A 326 6.54 15.47 5.40
C GLN A 326 7.95 15.99 5.04
N TRP A 327 8.22 16.20 3.76
CA TRP A 327 9.49 16.75 3.27
C TRP A 327 9.82 18.11 3.92
N THR A 328 8.81 18.94 4.21
CA THR A 328 8.95 20.20 4.95
C THR A 328 9.41 20.03 6.40
N GLN A 329 9.31 18.81 6.93
CA GLN A 329 9.74 18.43 8.28
C GLN A 329 10.99 17.54 8.25
N GLY A 330 11.65 17.40 7.09
CA GLY A 330 12.86 16.60 6.92
C GLY A 330 12.63 15.11 6.64
N GLY A 331 11.39 14.69 6.38
CA GLY A 331 11.04 13.34 5.96
C GLY A 331 11.10 13.13 4.45
N LEU A 332 10.63 11.99 4.00
CA LEU A 332 10.61 11.57 2.59
C LEU A 332 9.20 11.55 1.98
N ILE A 333 8.16 11.83 2.77
CA ILE A 333 6.81 11.92 2.24
C ILE A 333 6.68 13.22 1.44
N TYR A 334 6.55 13.05 0.12
CA TYR A 334 6.61 14.12 -0.85
C TYR A 334 5.64 13.83 -2.00
N SER A 335 4.80 14.80 -2.33
CA SER A 335 3.92 14.73 -3.50
C SER A 335 4.41 15.67 -4.59
N PRO A 336 4.31 15.29 -5.89
CA PRO A 336 4.40 16.25 -6.97
C PRO A 336 3.35 17.37 -6.81
N PRO A 337 3.63 18.60 -7.30
CA PRO A 337 2.68 19.70 -7.20
C PRO A 337 1.43 19.45 -8.04
N PHE A 338 0.27 19.86 -7.52
CA PHE A 338 -1.01 19.73 -8.20
C PHE A 338 -1.25 20.92 -9.15
N ARG A 339 -0.84 20.73 -10.43
CA ARG A 339 -0.86 21.80 -11.46
C ARG A 339 -1.29 21.30 -12.82
#